data_f3ea510a5f99664a6daafcd43f0a808c
#
_entry.id   f3ea510a5f99664a6daafcd43f0a808c
#
_cell.length_a   1.000
_cell.length_b   1.000
_cell.length_c   1.000
_cell.angle_alpha   90.00
_cell.angle_beta   90.00
_cell.angle_gamma   90.00
#
_symmetry.space_group_name_H-M   'P 1'
#
loop_
_entity.id
_entity.type
_entity.pdbx_description
1 polymer ?
#
loop_
_entity_poly.entity_id
_entity_poly.type
_entity_poly.pdbx_seq_one_letter_code
_entity_poly.pdbx_strand_id
1 'polypeptide(L)'
;RPRFPKEMTTYLSLQDYFNFSSELILILFEYCVSRCKSDYRYIEKVAIAWKNMNISTIEQAQNYIKKTEDKWVKIRHILNYLGIKNPELMKPQEEMLDKWINDYNFPLEVIEKACNICFQRLNRADFKYIDGILSSWNKNNLKTIAAIEEKDSKPSINNVTKNNYTSNNSKRFSGTNISSTSPKAHDDLEKELLGWYDND
;
A
#
# COMPACT_ATOMS: atom_id res chain seq x y z
N ARG A 1 15.91 39.16 8.29
CA ARG A 1 17.27 38.57 8.22
C ARG A 1 17.56 38.25 6.76
N PRO A 2 18.74 38.62 6.22
CA PRO A 2 19.14 38.21 4.89
C PRO A 2 19.22 36.68 4.85
N ARG A 3 18.41 36.09 3.97
CA ARG A 3 18.34 34.64 3.83
C ARG A 3 19.55 34.14 3.05
N PHE A 4 19.98 32.96 3.40
CA PHE A 4 21.23 32.35 2.98
C PHE A 4 21.45 32.37 1.45
N PRO A 5 22.70 32.45 0.98
CA PRO A 5 23.04 32.46 -0.43
C PRO A 5 22.40 31.30 -1.25
N LYS A 6 22.23 30.15 -0.60
CA LYS A 6 21.61 28.97 -1.22
C LYS A 6 20.10 29.10 -1.54
N GLU A 7 19.34 29.85 -0.72
CA GLU A 7 17.92 30.08 -0.99
C GLU A 7 17.74 31.04 -2.18
N MET A 8 18.61 32.05 -2.28
CA MET A 8 18.61 32.99 -3.38
C MET A 8 19.01 32.31 -4.70
N THR A 9 20.03 31.46 -4.69
CA THR A 9 20.43 30.69 -5.88
C THR A 9 19.33 29.74 -6.33
N THR A 10 18.58 29.13 -5.39
CA THR A 10 17.43 28.29 -5.73
C THR A 10 16.32 29.10 -6.38
N TYR A 11 16.00 30.29 -5.85
CA TYR A 11 14.98 31.17 -6.43
C TYR A 11 15.35 31.58 -7.86
N LEU A 12 16.58 32.00 -8.07
CA LEU A 12 17.08 32.37 -9.40
C LEU A 12 17.08 31.19 -10.36
N SER A 13 17.47 30.00 -9.91
CA SER A 13 17.43 28.80 -10.73
C SER A 13 16.00 28.41 -11.12
N LEU A 14 15.01 28.60 -10.25
CA LEU A 14 13.60 28.36 -10.56
C LEU A 14 13.08 29.34 -11.62
N GLN A 15 13.52 30.57 -11.58
CA GLN A 15 13.15 31.58 -12.58
C GLN A 15 13.86 31.34 -13.91
N ASP A 16 15.17 31.18 -13.91
CA ASP A 16 15.99 31.12 -15.12
C ASP A 16 15.94 29.74 -15.81
N TYR A 17 16.01 28.67 -15.04
CA TYR A 17 16.08 27.31 -15.60
C TYR A 17 14.70 26.72 -15.87
N PHE A 18 13.72 26.94 -14.99
CA PHE A 18 12.37 26.41 -15.14
C PHE A 18 11.43 27.38 -15.87
N ASN A 19 11.82 28.63 -16.02
CA ASN A 19 11.02 29.69 -16.64
C ASN A 19 9.67 29.89 -15.92
N PHE A 20 9.69 29.82 -14.58
CA PHE A 20 8.51 30.04 -13.75
C PHE A 20 8.32 31.54 -13.47
N SER A 21 7.07 32.00 -13.51
CA SER A 21 6.76 33.36 -13.08
C SER A 21 6.97 33.52 -11.57
N SER A 22 7.20 34.73 -11.10
CA SER A 22 7.38 35.05 -9.68
C SER A 22 6.20 34.59 -8.83
N GLU A 23 4.99 34.70 -9.34
CA GLU A 23 3.77 34.28 -8.68
C GLU A 23 3.70 32.76 -8.59
N LEU A 24 4.10 32.02 -9.63
CA LEU A 24 4.14 30.57 -9.65
C LEU A 24 5.16 30.03 -8.64
N ILE A 25 6.31 30.69 -8.52
CA ILE A 25 7.33 30.37 -7.53
C ILE A 25 6.80 30.58 -6.11
N LEU A 26 6.06 31.65 -5.84
CA LEU A 26 5.43 31.87 -4.54
C LEU A 26 4.46 30.76 -4.16
N ILE A 27 3.60 30.36 -5.09
CA ILE A 27 2.66 29.23 -4.88
C ILE A 27 3.42 27.91 -4.64
N LEU A 28 4.52 27.68 -5.36
CA LEU A 28 5.38 26.51 -5.16
C LEU A 28 5.96 26.48 -3.73
N PHE A 29 6.46 27.60 -3.24
CA PHE A 29 6.97 27.72 -1.87
C PHE A 29 5.86 27.52 -0.85
N GLU A 30 4.72 28.16 -1.03
CA GLU A 30 3.55 28.02 -0.15
C GLU A 30 3.10 26.57 -0.05
N TYR A 31 3.01 25.87 -1.18
CA TYR A 31 2.71 24.44 -1.23
C TYR A 31 3.75 23.60 -0.49
N CYS A 32 5.03 23.86 -0.64
CA CYS A 32 6.08 23.13 0.06
C CYS A 32 6.06 23.38 1.58
N VAL A 33 5.81 24.61 1.99
CA VAL A 33 5.69 24.99 3.41
C VAL A 33 4.45 24.36 4.05
N SER A 34 3.31 24.34 3.37
CA SER A 34 2.09 23.68 3.87
C SER A 34 2.29 22.19 4.16
N ARG A 35 3.27 21.57 3.46
CA ARG A 35 3.70 20.17 3.69
C ARG A 35 4.76 20.02 4.76
N CYS A 36 5.12 21.08 5.48
CA CYS A 36 6.23 21.10 6.45
C CYS A 36 7.59 20.66 5.84
N LYS A 37 7.78 20.83 4.53
CA LYS A 37 8.98 20.45 3.79
C LYS A 37 9.56 21.67 3.09
N SER A 38 10.31 22.48 3.83
CA SER A 38 10.98 23.69 3.32
C SER A 38 12.43 23.45 2.83
N ASP A 39 12.86 22.19 2.75
CA ASP A 39 14.20 21.88 2.23
C ASP A 39 14.27 22.16 0.72
N TYR A 40 15.37 22.83 0.30
CA TYR A 40 15.57 23.21 -1.10
C TYR A 40 15.52 22.03 -2.08
N ARG A 41 16.03 20.86 -1.67
CA ARG A 41 15.98 19.63 -2.48
C ARG A 41 14.56 19.15 -2.74
N TYR A 42 13.67 19.36 -1.78
CA TYR A 42 12.26 19.04 -1.96
C TYR A 42 11.58 20.01 -2.89
N ILE A 43 11.86 21.32 -2.72
CA ILE A 43 11.34 22.39 -3.60
C ILE A 43 11.76 22.15 -5.05
N GLU A 44 13.03 21.81 -5.27
CA GLU A 44 13.55 21.51 -6.61
C GLU A 44 12.86 20.28 -7.24
N LYS A 45 12.65 19.21 -6.46
CA LYS A 45 11.91 18.01 -6.93
C LYS A 45 10.48 18.35 -7.33
N VAL A 46 9.79 19.18 -6.56
CA VAL A 46 8.43 19.63 -6.88
C VAL A 46 8.44 20.50 -8.14
N ALA A 47 9.41 21.39 -8.28
CA ALA A 47 9.57 22.24 -9.47
C ALA A 47 9.81 21.39 -10.73
N ILE A 48 10.68 20.38 -10.66
CA ILE A 48 10.91 19.42 -11.76
C ILE A 48 9.62 18.68 -12.10
N ALA A 49 8.86 18.23 -11.11
CA ALA A 49 7.58 17.57 -11.33
C ALA A 49 6.57 18.49 -12.02
N TRP A 50 6.46 19.74 -11.58
CA TRP A 50 5.58 20.72 -12.23
C TRP A 50 6.01 21.01 -13.68
N LYS A 51 7.31 21.13 -13.93
CA LYS A 51 7.84 21.31 -15.29
C LYS A 51 7.48 20.13 -16.20
N ASN A 52 7.66 18.89 -15.71
CA ASN A 52 7.34 17.68 -16.45
C ASN A 52 5.84 17.54 -16.75
N MET A 53 4.98 18.11 -15.89
CA MET A 53 3.53 18.15 -16.09
C MET A 53 3.08 19.39 -16.90
N ASN A 54 4.01 20.20 -17.40
CA ASN A 54 3.73 21.45 -18.12
C ASN A 54 2.88 22.46 -17.31
N ILE A 55 3.04 22.50 -15.98
CA ILE A 55 2.40 23.48 -15.12
C ILE A 55 3.18 24.77 -15.24
N SER A 56 2.62 25.75 -15.96
CA SER A 56 3.22 27.05 -16.22
C SER A 56 2.35 28.23 -15.76
N THR A 57 1.09 27.96 -15.41
CA THR A 57 0.15 29.00 -14.97
C THR A 57 -0.29 28.78 -13.52
N ILE A 58 -0.71 29.87 -12.87
CA ILE A 58 -1.23 29.87 -11.51
C ILE A 58 -2.43 28.92 -11.38
N GLU A 59 -3.35 28.96 -12.33
CA GLU A 59 -4.55 28.13 -12.32
C GLU A 59 -4.21 26.62 -12.39
N GLN A 60 -3.24 26.27 -13.24
CA GLN A 60 -2.76 24.89 -13.34
C GLN A 60 -2.14 24.41 -12.03
N ALA A 61 -1.33 25.27 -11.38
CA ALA A 61 -0.72 24.98 -10.09
C ALA A 61 -1.78 24.79 -8.99
N GLN A 62 -2.75 25.68 -8.90
CA GLN A 62 -3.85 25.59 -7.94
C GLN A 62 -4.70 24.32 -8.14
N ASN A 63 -5.03 23.98 -9.38
CA ASN A 63 -5.76 22.76 -9.71
C ASN A 63 -4.95 21.51 -9.34
N TYR A 64 -3.64 21.52 -9.58
CA TYR A 64 -2.74 20.43 -9.17
C TYR A 64 -2.69 20.28 -7.64
N ILE A 65 -2.55 21.39 -6.91
CA ILE A 65 -2.53 21.41 -5.45
C ILE A 65 -3.84 20.83 -4.91
N LYS A 66 -4.98 21.35 -5.37
CA LYS A 66 -6.31 20.87 -4.95
C LYS A 66 -6.47 19.38 -5.20
N LYS A 67 -6.15 18.90 -6.40
CA LYS A 67 -6.22 17.46 -6.74
C LYS A 67 -5.32 16.62 -5.84
N THR A 68 -4.14 17.13 -5.51
CA THR A 68 -3.19 16.42 -4.64
C THR A 68 -3.68 16.39 -3.19
N GLU A 69 -4.28 17.49 -2.70
CA GLU A 69 -4.88 17.56 -1.37
C GLU A 69 -6.08 16.61 -1.24
N ASP A 70 -6.98 16.59 -2.20
CA ASP A 70 -8.13 15.68 -2.24
C ASP A 70 -7.67 14.21 -2.24
N LYS A 71 -6.60 13.90 -2.97
CA LYS A 71 -5.98 12.57 -2.95
C LYS A 71 -5.47 12.21 -1.55
N TRP A 72 -4.73 13.10 -0.90
CA TRP A 72 -4.18 12.86 0.43
C TRP A 72 -5.24 12.75 1.52
N VAL A 73 -6.34 13.49 1.39
CA VAL A 73 -7.50 13.34 2.27
C VAL A 73 -8.07 11.93 2.16
N LYS A 74 -8.26 11.43 0.94
CA LYS A 74 -8.74 10.06 0.69
C LYS A 74 -7.77 9.00 1.23
N ILE A 75 -6.47 9.15 0.96
CA ILE A 75 -5.44 8.24 1.48
C ILE A 75 -5.47 8.20 3.01
N ARG A 76 -5.50 9.36 3.67
CA ARG A 76 -5.55 9.45 5.13
C ARG A 76 -6.81 8.80 5.70
N HIS A 77 -7.93 8.95 5.03
CA HIS A 77 -9.18 8.30 5.41
C HIS A 77 -9.04 6.76 5.38
N ILE A 78 -8.52 6.21 4.29
CA ILE A 78 -8.27 4.76 4.16
C ILE A 78 -7.29 4.25 5.23
N LEU A 79 -6.21 4.98 5.49
CA LEU A 79 -5.23 4.59 6.51
C LEU A 79 -5.81 4.60 7.92
N ASN A 80 -6.61 5.63 8.25
CA ASN A 80 -7.32 5.68 9.52
C ASN A 80 -8.30 4.51 9.65
N TYR A 81 -9.00 4.15 8.58
CA TYR A 81 -9.90 3.02 8.54
C TYR A 81 -9.17 1.68 8.78
N LEU A 82 -7.96 1.54 8.26
CA LEU A 82 -7.07 0.41 8.50
C LEU A 82 -6.39 0.43 9.88
N GLY A 83 -6.63 1.47 10.71
CA GLY A 83 -6.03 1.62 12.04
C GLY A 83 -4.56 2.04 12.03
N ILE A 84 -4.05 2.53 10.90
CA ILE A 84 -2.66 2.95 10.73
C ILE A 84 -2.54 4.43 11.12
N LYS A 85 -2.07 4.70 12.36
CA LYS A 85 -2.03 6.06 12.94
C LYS A 85 -0.83 6.90 12.50
N ASN A 86 0.29 6.29 12.12
CA ASN A 86 1.51 6.98 11.67
C ASN A 86 1.89 6.47 10.28
N PRO A 87 1.47 7.15 9.22
CA PRO A 87 1.76 6.70 7.87
C PRO A 87 3.15 7.12 7.40
N GLU A 88 4.19 6.48 7.91
CA GLU A 88 5.39 6.31 7.11
C GLU A 88 5.10 5.27 6.03
N LEU A 89 4.33 5.70 5.04
CA LEU A 89 3.99 4.87 3.90
C LEU A 89 5.25 4.53 3.13
N MET A 90 5.49 3.23 2.97
CA MET A 90 6.48 2.77 2.00
C MET A 90 5.98 3.07 0.58
N LYS A 91 6.89 3.40 -0.34
CA LYS A 91 6.54 3.68 -1.75
C LYS A 91 5.57 2.66 -2.37
N PRO A 92 5.75 1.32 -2.19
CA PRO A 92 4.81 0.35 -2.76
C PRO A 92 3.38 0.48 -2.21
N GLN A 93 3.22 0.91 -0.97
CA GLN A 93 1.90 1.12 -0.36
C GLN A 93 1.23 2.39 -0.92
N GLU A 94 2.02 3.45 -1.11
CA GLU A 94 1.54 4.69 -1.74
C GLU A 94 1.10 4.44 -3.18
N GLU A 95 1.87 3.68 -3.95
CA GLU A 95 1.53 3.28 -5.32
C GLU A 95 0.23 2.45 -5.40
N MET A 96 0.02 1.53 -4.45
CA MET A 96 -1.23 0.77 -4.37
C MET A 96 -2.44 1.67 -4.07
N LEU A 97 -2.31 2.57 -3.10
CA LEU A 97 -3.37 3.53 -2.76
C LEU A 97 -3.68 4.47 -3.93
N ASP A 98 -2.65 4.93 -4.63
CA ASP A 98 -2.79 5.76 -5.82
C ASP A 98 -3.56 5.04 -6.93
N LYS A 99 -3.19 3.81 -7.20
CA LYS A 99 -3.84 2.91 -8.15
C LYS A 99 -5.33 2.71 -7.83
N TRP A 100 -5.69 2.51 -6.56
CA TRP A 100 -7.10 2.32 -6.16
C TRP A 100 -7.94 3.57 -6.36
N ILE A 101 -7.38 4.75 -6.06
CA ILE A 101 -8.08 6.03 -6.10
C ILE A 101 -8.12 6.60 -7.52
N ASN A 102 -6.99 6.59 -8.25
CA ASN A 102 -6.84 7.27 -9.53
C ASN A 102 -7.02 6.33 -10.73
N ASP A 103 -6.36 5.14 -10.74
CA ASP A 103 -6.43 4.24 -11.91
C ASP A 103 -7.76 3.47 -11.93
N TYR A 104 -8.15 2.89 -10.80
CA TYR A 104 -9.41 2.16 -10.70
C TYR A 104 -10.60 3.09 -10.48
N ASN A 105 -10.35 4.30 -9.98
CA ASN A 105 -11.35 5.32 -9.67
C ASN A 105 -12.49 4.78 -8.79
N PHE A 106 -12.12 4.00 -7.74
CA PHE A 106 -13.08 3.48 -6.79
C PHE A 106 -13.53 4.55 -5.80
N PRO A 107 -14.84 4.63 -5.49
CA PRO A 107 -15.32 5.42 -4.37
C PRO A 107 -14.79 4.85 -3.04
N LEU A 108 -14.65 5.71 -2.03
CA LEU A 108 -14.11 5.32 -0.71
C LEU A 108 -14.87 4.15 -0.09
N GLU A 109 -16.18 4.13 -0.19
CA GLU A 109 -17.05 3.08 0.33
C GLU A 109 -16.71 1.68 -0.20
N VAL A 110 -16.34 1.59 -1.48
CA VAL A 110 -15.91 0.33 -2.11
C VAL A 110 -14.56 -0.11 -1.58
N ILE A 111 -13.63 0.82 -1.40
CA ILE A 111 -12.31 0.53 -0.80
C ILE A 111 -12.49 0.07 0.65
N GLU A 112 -13.35 0.71 1.45
CA GLU A 112 -13.68 0.31 2.81
C GLU A 112 -14.30 -1.09 2.87
N LYS A 113 -15.18 -1.43 1.93
CA LYS A 113 -15.73 -2.79 1.83
C LYS A 113 -14.63 -3.83 1.59
N ALA A 114 -13.66 -3.55 0.72
CA ALA A 114 -12.51 -4.41 0.50
C ALA A 114 -11.63 -4.55 1.77
N CYS A 115 -11.42 -3.45 2.49
CA CYS A 115 -10.72 -3.45 3.78
C CYS A 115 -11.45 -4.32 4.82
N ASN A 116 -12.78 -4.22 4.90
CA ASN A 116 -13.60 -5.05 5.80
C ASN A 116 -13.46 -6.54 5.49
N ILE A 117 -13.53 -6.93 4.20
CA ILE A 117 -13.34 -8.32 3.79
C ILE A 117 -11.93 -8.81 4.16
N CYS A 118 -10.91 -7.97 4.00
CA CYS A 118 -9.56 -8.27 4.43
C CYS A 118 -9.49 -8.55 5.94
N PHE A 119 -10.07 -7.67 6.76
CA PHE A 119 -10.12 -7.85 8.20
C PHE A 119 -10.90 -9.10 8.63
N GLN A 120 -12.05 -9.36 8.03
CA GLN A 120 -12.86 -10.55 8.33
C GLN A 120 -12.10 -11.85 8.04
N ARG A 121 -11.28 -11.87 6.99
CA ARG A 121 -10.56 -13.08 6.57
C ARG A 121 -9.20 -13.26 7.22
N LEU A 122 -8.45 -12.16 7.39
CA LEU A 122 -7.05 -12.21 7.85
C LEU A 122 -6.85 -11.65 9.26
N ASN A 123 -7.86 -10.99 9.83
CA ASN A 123 -7.79 -10.26 11.10
C ASN A 123 -6.61 -9.28 11.21
N ARG A 124 -6.19 -8.75 10.07
CA ARG A 124 -5.12 -7.75 9.94
C ARG A 124 -5.27 -6.96 8.64
N ALA A 125 -4.63 -5.78 8.59
CA ALA A 125 -4.52 -4.98 7.39
C ALA A 125 -3.43 -5.55 6.46
N ASP A 126 -3.80 -6.01 5.27
CA ASP A 126 -2.87 -6.50 4.25
C ASP A 126 -3.14 -5.82 2.91
N PHE A 127 -2.25 -4.91 2.52
CA PHE A 127 -2.38 -4.12 1.28
C PHE A 127 -2.43 -5.00 0.02
N LYS A 128 -1.63 -6.07 -0.04
CA LYS A 128 -1.61 -6.98 -1.20
C LYS A 128 -2.92 -7.73 -1.34
N TYR A 129 -3.49 -8.15 -0.22
CA TYR A 129 -4.78 -8.83 -0.20
C TYR A 129 -5.92 -7.89 -0.65
N ILE A 130 -5.93 -6.65 -0.14
CA ILE A 130 -6.89 -5.62 -0.54
C ILE A 130 -6.73 -5.31 -2.03
N ASP A 131 -5.49 -5.15 -2.53
CA ASP A 131 -5.24 -4.92 -3.97
C ASP A 131 -5.76 -6.08 -4.84
N GLY A 132 -5.61 -7.33 -4.36
CA GLY A 132 -6.17 -8.50 -5.03
C GLY A 132 -7.69 -8.44 -5.17
N ILE A 133 -8.42 -8.06 -4.11
CA ILE A 133 -9.87 -7.88 -4.12
C ILE A 133 -10.26 -6.77 -5.11
N LEU A 134 -9.67 -5.58 -4.97
CA LEU A 134 -9.97 -4.43 -5.81
C LEU A 134 -9.62 -4.67 -7.28
N SER A 135 -8.49 -5.33 -7.56
CA SER A 135 -8.11 -5.75 -8.91
C SER A 135 -9.15 -6.70 -9.53
N SER A 136 -9.67 -7.65 -8.74
CA SER A 136 -10.72 -8.55 -9.18
C SER A 136 -12.02 -7.81 -9.49
N TRP A 137 -12.40 -6.86 -8.63
CA TRP A 137 -13.59 -6.05 -8.85
C TRP A 137 -13.45 -5.13 -10.06
N ASN A 138 -12.28 -4.53 -10.27
CA ASN A 138 -12.02 -3.71 -11.44
C ASN A 138 -12.10 -4.51 -12.75
N LYS A 139 -11.50 -5.73 -12.79
CA LYS A 139 -11.60 -6.64 -13.94
C LYS A 139 -13.05 -7.03 -14.27
N ASN A 140 -13.90 -7.16 -13.26
CA ASN A 140 -15.30 -7.48 -13.42
C ASN A 140 -16.20 -6.24 -13.56
N ASN A 141 -15.61 -5.04 -13.63
CA ASN A 141 -16.29 -3.75 -13.73
C ASN A 141 -17.30 -3.47 -12.58
N LEU A 142 -17.01 -3.99 -11.38
CA LEU A 142 -17.83 -3.82 -10.17
C LEU A 142 -17.40 -2.55 -9.44
N LYS A 143 -17.99 -1.41 -9.75
CA LYS A 143 -17.62 -0.11 -9.19
C LYS A 143 -18.54 0.41 -8.09
N THR A 144 -19.60 -0.31 -7.78
CA THR A 144 -20.59 0.08 -6.77
C THR A 144 -20.80 -1.05 -5.77
N ILE A 145 -21.16 -0.70 -4.53
CA ILE A 145 -21.44 -1.67 -3.45
C ILE A 145 -22.58 -2.61 -3.89
N ALA A 146 -23.64 -2.07 -4.48
CA ALA A 146 -24.78 -2.86 -4.94
C ALA A 146 -24.37 -3.94 -5.97
N ALA A 147 -23.51 -3.60 -6.94
CA ALA A 147 -23.01 -4.54 -7.93
C ALA A 147 -22.11 -5.64 -7.31
N ILE A 148 -21.37 -5.30 -6.26
CA ILE A 148 -20.53 -6.24 -5.53
C ILE A 148 -21.40 -7.23 -4.74
N GLU A 149 -22.39 -6.73 -4.02
CA GLU A 149 -23.31 -7.55 -3.21
C GLU A 149 -24.19 -8.46 -4.08
N GLU A 150 -24.66 -7.98 -5.21
CA GLU A 150 -25.40 -8.79 -6.18
C GLU A 150 -24.55 -9.97 -6.71
N LYS A 151 -23.26 -9.75 -6.92
CA LYS A 151 -22.35 -10.81 -7.36
C LYS A 151 -22.01 -11.79 -6.25
N ASP A 152 -21.84 -11.29 -5.03
CA ASP A 152 -21.55 -12.13 -3.86
C ASP A 152 -22.79 -12.96 -3.43
N SER A 153 -24.01 -12.45 -3.69
CA SER A 153 -25.27 -13.16 -3.39
C SER A 153 -25.60 -14.25 -4.42
N LYS A 154 -25.01 -14.21 -5.62
CA LYS A 154 -25.14 -15.30 -6.60
C LYS A 154 -24.21 -16.43 -6.19
N PRO A 155 -24.70 -17.65 -5.90
CA PRO A 155 -23.83 -18.78 -5.59
C PRO A 155 -22.88 -18.96 -6.78
N SER A 156 -21.62 -18.69 -6.52
CA SER A 156 -20.52 -18.98 -7.44
C SER A 156 -20.53 -20.49 -7.67
N ILE A 157 -21.10 -20.95 -8.78
CA ILE A 157 -20.82 -22.28 -9.30
C ILE A 157 -19.36 -22.23 -9.75
N ASN A 158 -18.48 -22.27 -8.77
CA ASN A 158 -17.07 -22.39 -9.02
C ASN A 158 -16.87 -23.73 -9.71
N ASN A 159 -16.50 -23.68 -10.96
CA ASN A 159 -15.67 -24.70 -11.56
C ASN A 159 -14.49 -24.91 -10.61
N VAL A 160 -14.66 -25.86 -9.71
CA VAL A 160 -13.57 -26.57 -9.11
C VAL A 160 -12.88 -27.26 -10.28
N THR A 161 -11.96 -26.58 -10.94
CA THR A 161 -10.91 -27.23 -11.67
C THR A 161 -10.20 -28.08 -10.64
N LYS A 162 -10.66 -29.34 -10.53
CA LYS A 162 -9.90 -30.41 -9.94
C LYS A 162 -8.57 -30.42 -10.68
N ASN A 163 -7.58 -29.79 -10.10
CA ASN A 163 -6.20 -30.08 -10.44
C ASN A 163 -6.05 -31.55 -10.06
N ASN A 164 -6.26 -32.44 -11.03
CA ASN A 164 -5.78 -33.78 -10.99
C ASN A 164 -4.25 -33.70 -10.91
N TYR A 165 -3.73 -33.61 -9.69
CA TYR A 165 -2.40 -34.09 -9.43
C TYR A 165 -2.46 -35.59 -9.63
N THR A 166 -2.22 -36.04 -10.84
CA THR A 166 -1.83 -37.42 -11.11
C THR A 166 -0.52 -37.63 -10.40
N SER A 167 -0.64 -38.18 -9.19
CA SER A 167 0.45 -38.78 -8.45
C SER A 167 0.88 -40.02 -9.22
N ASN A 168 1.77 -39.84 -10.18
CA ASN A 168 2.59 -40.93 -10.73
C ASN A 168 4.00 -40.76 -10.16
N ASN A 169 4.21 -41.33 -8.99
CA ASN A 169 5.48 -41.98 -8.69
C ASN A 169 5.36 -42.87 -7.45
N SER A 170 4.83 -44.06 -7.63
CA SER A 170 5.04 -45.17 -6.72
C SER A 170 6.46 -45.68 -6.85
N LYS A 171 7.42 -45.12 -6.12
CA LYS A 171 8.62 -45.83 -5.71
C LYS A 171 8.42 -46.24 -4.28
N ARG A 172 8.12 -47.56 -4.16
CA ARG A 172 8.14 -48.31 -2.91
C ARG A 172 9.49 -48.08 -2.24
N PHE A 173 9.51 -47.36 -1.12
CA PHE A 173 10.58 -47.47 -0.14
C PHE A 173 10.06 -48.39 0.95
N SER A 174 10.57 -49.65 0.85
CA SER A 174 10.38 -50.68 1.88
C SER A 174 11.25 -50.33 3.07
N GLY A 175 10.64 -50.31 4.23
CA GLY A 175 11.32 -50.61 5.49
C GLY A 175 11.86 -49.42 6.28
N THR A 176 11.04 -48.88 7.17
CA THR A 176 11.43 -48.75 8.59
C THR A 176 10.13 -48.76 9.41
N ASN A 177 9.96 -49.85 10.14
CA ASN A 177 9.01 -49.94 11.25
C ASN A 177 9.39 -48.92 12.31
N ILE A 178 8.65 -47.84 12.40
CA ILE A 178 8.64 -47.04 13.62
C ILE A 178 7.53 -47.59 14.50
N SER A 179 7.95 -48.50 15.39
CA SER A 179 7.14 -48.94 16.49
C SER A 179 6.72 -47.75 17.33
N SER A 180 5.44 -47.72 17.69
CA SER A 180 4.83 -46.81 18.64
C SER A 180 5.70 -46.61 19.88
N THR A 181 6.33 -45.44 20.00
CA THR A 181 7.02 -45.03 21.22
C THR A 181 5.98 -44.82 22.31
N SER A 182 6.14 -45.58 23.41
CA SER A 182 5.31 -45.46 24.60
C SER A 182 5.43 -44.08 25.25
N PRO A 183 4.42 -43.59 25.99
CA PRO A 183 4.44 -42.30 26.66
C PRO A 183 5.66 -42.01 27.53
N LYS A 184 6.32 -43.06 28.03
CA LYS A 184 7.53 -42.95 28.86
C LYS A 184 8.77 -42.45 28.12
N ALA A 185 8.86 -42.64 26.79
CA ALA A 185 10.00 -42.15 26.01
C ALA A 185 9.95 -40.66 25.73
N HIS A 186 8.81 -40.00 25.90
CA HIS A 186 8.66 -38.59 25.73
C HIS A 186 9.14 -37.81 26.98
N ASP A 187 8.86 -38.33 28.17
CA ASP A 187 9.29 -37.74 29.45
C ASP A 187 10.82 -37.80 29.61
N ASP A 188 11.47 -38.83 29.14
CA ASP A 188 12.93 -38.99 29.21
C ASP A 188 13.64 -38.02 28.24
N LEU A 189 13.08 -37.76 27.06
CA LEU A 189 13.60 -36.79 26.11
C LEU A 189 13.45 -35.36 26.62
N GLU A 190 12.36 -35.05 27.31
CA GLU A 190 12.11 -33.74 27.87
C GLU A 190 13.08 -33.43 29.03
N LYS A 191 13.41 -34.41 29.86
CA LYS A 191 14.44 -34.26 30.91
C LYS A 191 15.83 -34.08 30.35
N GLU A 192 16.17 -34.75 29.25
CA GLU A 192 17.46 -34.65 28.59
C GLU A 192 17.61 -33.24 27.93
N LEU A 193 16.55 -32.69 27.34
CA LEU A 193 16.53 -31.36 26.75
C LEU A 193 16.58 -30.22 27.78
N LEU A 194 16.03 -30.45 28.98
CA LEU A 194 16.02 -29.48 30.08
C LEU A 194 17.26 -29.56 30.99
N GLY A 195 18.14 -30.52 30.76
CA GLY A 195 19.39 -30.66 31.51
C GLY A 195 19.21 -31.02 32.98
N TRP A 196 18.07 -31.64 33.34
CA TRP A 196 17.78 -32.11 34.70
C TRP A 196 18.32 -33.50 34.90
N TYR A 197 19.60 -33.59 35.19
CA TYR A 197 20.22 -34.79 35.68
C TYR A 197 20.16 -34.80 37.21
N ASP A 198 19.50 -35.74 37.83
CA ASP A 198 19.64 -36.01 39.25
C ASP A 198 21.04 -36.55 39.46
N ASN A 199 21.94 -35.76 40.07
CA ASN A 199 23.19 -36.17 40.59
C ASN A 199 22.93 -36.79 41.98
N ASP A 200 22.95 -38.08 42.06
CA ASP A 200 23.26 -38.82 43.29
C ASP A 200 24.77 -39.14 43.35
#